data_c47b554455534c12b68e1e103e6d5639
#
_entry.id   c47b554455534c12b68e1e103e6d5639
#
_cell.length_a   1.000
_cell.length_b   1.000
_cell.length_c   1.000
_cell.angle_alpha   90.00
_cell.angle_beta   90.00
_cell.angle_gamma   90.00
#
_symmetry.space_group_name_H-M   'P 1'
#
loop_
_entity.id
_entity.type
_entity.pdbx_description
1 polymer ?
#
loop_
_entity_poly.entity_id
_entity_poly.type
_entity_poly.pdbx_seq_one_letter_code
_entity_poly.pdbx_strand_id
1 'polypeptide(L)'
;MYSTELERISLDEFQEILLSIELLPSRKILLEGLSTLIERLKQKGINHLAALQKLLKNKKRYPALADELAVSVEYLTVLNREINSYVSKPIPLSKLEVFTNAELKGLEAAGVKSTRNLYERGLTPSDRRALAEGISIPQEKIVAALELSDLLRITGVGPVYARILKEMGIRNVASFLEIDSQDAVEAYKRINTEKNYSKVKLNTIMQRSFLKI
;
A
#
# COMPACT_ATOMS: atom_id res chain seq x y z
N MET A 1 3.74 9.89 -8.67
CA MET A 1 2.75 10.05 -7.57
C MET A 1 3.01 9.02 -6.48
N TYR A 2 2.82 9.32 -5.17
CA TYR A 2 3.16 8.41 -4.06
C TYR A 2 2.14 7.29 -3.82
N SER A 3 0.85 7.50 -4.05
CA SER A 3 -0.21 6.52 -3.80
C SER A 3 -0.95 6.15 -5.09
N THR A 4 -1.59 4.97 -5.08
CA THR A 4 -2.46 4.49 -6.16
C THR A 4 -3.60 5.48 -6.42
N GLU A 5 -3.85 5.80 -7.67
CA GLU A 5 -4.97 6.64 -8.10
C GLU A 5 -6.23 5.78 -8.21
N LEU A 6 -7.05 5.77 -7.16
CA LEU A 6 -8.30 5.00 -7.12
C LEU A 6 -9.29 5.39 -8.25
N GLU A 7 -9.11 6.56 -8.85
CA GLU A 7 -9.90 7.02 -10.02
C GLU A 7 -9.62 6.19 -11.26
N ARG A 8 -8.43 5.58 -11.37
CA ARG A 8 -8.05 4.74 -12.50
C ARG A 8 -8.55 3.30 -12.40
N ILE A 9 -9.00 2.88 -11.21
CA ILE A 9 -9.52 1.53 -11.01
C ILE A 9 -11.04 1.58 -11.17
N SER A 10 -11.55 1.04 -12.27
CA SER A 10 -12.98 0.89 -12.50
C SER A 10 -13.60 -0.13 -11.55
N LEU A 11 -14.93 -0.12 -11.40
CA LEU A 11 -15.62 -1.13 -10.59
C LEU A 11 -15.56 -2.52 -11.23
N ASP A 12 -15.48 -2.62 -12.56
CA ASP A 12 -15.33 -3.91 -13.25
C ASP A 12 -13.95 -4.51 -12.98
N GLU A 13 -12.90 -3.71 -13.14
CA GLU A 13 -11.54 -4.11 -12.81
C GLU A 13 -11.41 -4.51 -11.33
N PHE A 14 -12.06 -3.76 -10.42
CA PHE A 14 -12.10 -4.12 -9.01
C PHE A 14 -12.78 -5.48 -8.77
N GLN A 15 -13.87 -5.76 -9.46
CA GLN A 15 -14.56 -7.05 -9.41
C GLN A 15 -13.61 -8.18 -9.88
N GLU A 16 -12.97 -8.01 -11.02
CA GLU A 16 -12.00 -8.98 -11.55
C GLU A 16 -10.85 -9.24 -10.57
N ILE A 17 -10.30 -8.19 -9.98
CA ILE A 17 -9.26 -8.32 -8.96
C ILE A 17 -9.76 -9.15 -7.78
N LEU A 18 -10.95 -8.88 -7.22
CA LEU A 18 -11.49 -9.62 -6.09
C LEU A 18 -11.73 -11.09 -6.40
N LEU A 19 -12.14 -11.41 -7.64
CA LEU A 19 -12.37 -12.79 -8.09
C LEU A 19 -11.07 -13.55 -8.39
N SER A 20 -10.00 -12.84 -8.74
CA SER A 20 -8.72 -13.46 -9.11
C SER A 20 -7.79 -13.74 -7.92
N ILE A 21 -8.03 -13.13 -6.75
CA ILE A 21 -7.16 -13.27 -5.58
C ILE A 21 -7.75 -14.18 -4.50
N GLU A 22 -6.90 -14.87 -3.76
CA GLU A 22 -7.30 -15.53 -2.53
C GLU A 22 -7.57 -14.51 -1.43
N LEU A 23 -8.85 -14.29 -1.10
CA LEU A 23 -9.26 -13.38 -0.04
C LEU A 23 -9.02 -14.01 1.34
N LEU A 24 -8.62 -13.16 2.31
CA LEU A 24 -8.60 -13.55 3.72
C LEU A 24 -10.00 -14.01 4.15
N PRO A 25 -10.14 -14.98 5.09
CA PRO A 25 -11.43 -15.45 5.55
C PRO A 25 -12.41 -14.34 5.93
N SER A 26 -11.93 -13.29 6.62
CA SER A 26 -12.72 -12.12 7.02
C SER A 26 -13.13 -11.19 5.87
N ARG A 27 -12.71 -11.47 4.63
CA ARG A 27 -13.03 -10.69 3.42
C ARG A 27 -13.82 -11.49 2.39
N LYS A 28 -14.02 -12.80 2.59
CA LYS A 28 -14.76 -13.67 1.66
C LYS A 28 -16.20 -13.22 1.45
N ILE A 29 -16.80 -12.56 2.44
CA ILE A 29 -18.13 -11.93 2.33
C ILE A 29 -18.23 -11.00 1.11
N LEU A 30 -17.12 -10.39 0.65
CA LEU A 30 -17.11 -9.50 -0.52
C LEU A 30 -17.46 -10.21 -1.83
N LEU A 31 -17.33 -11.54 -1.89
CA LEU A 31 -17.72 -12.32 -3.07
C LEU A 31 -19.23 -12.57 -3.15
N GLU A 32 -19.93 -12.41 -2.02
CA GLU A 32 -21.39 -12.64 -1.97
C GLU A 32 -22.11 -11.49 -2.68
N GLY A 33 -22.82 -11.81 -3.77
CA GLY A 33 -23.58 -10.83 -4.54
C GLY A 33 -22.75 -9.70 -5.18
N LEU A 34 -21.43 -9.88 -5.34
CA LEU A 34 -20.50 -8.85 -5.83
C LEU A 34 -20.96 -8.25 -7.16
N SER A 35 -21.30 -9.07 -8.16
CA SER A 35 -21.75 -8.59 -9.48
C SER A 35 -23.00 -7.71 -9.38
N THR A 36 -23.99 -8.14 -8.60
CA THR A 36 -25.22 -7.37 -8.38
C THR A 36 -24.93 -6.04 -7.68
N LEU A 37 -24.04 -6.03 -6.72
CA LEU A 37 -23.60 -4.80 -6.05
C LEU A 37 -22.93 -3.84 -7.04
N ILE A 38 -22.02 -4.33 -7.88
CA ILE A 38 -21.33 -3.52 -8.89
C ILE A 38 -22.34 -2.88 -9.84
N GLU A 39 -23.32 -3.64 -10.33
CA GLU A 39 -24.38 -3.10 -11.20
C GLU A 39 -25.18 -1.99 -10.51
N ARG A 40 -25.61 -2.19 -9.25
CA ARG A 40 -26.34 -1.18 -8.47
C ARG A 40 -25.50 0.08 -8.24
N LEU A 41 -24.23 -0.06 -7.97
CA LEU A 41 -23.32 1.08 -7.84
C LEU A 41 -23.19 1.86 -9.15
N LYS A 42 -23.06 1.18 -10.29
CA LYS A 42 -23.02 1.81 -11.61
C LYS A 42 -24.30 2.57 -11.94
N GLN A 43 -25.46 1.99 -11.62
CA GLN A 43 -26.77 2.66 -11.78
C GLN A 43 -26.86 3.97 -10.96
N LYS A 44 -26.10 4.09 -9.87
CA LYS A 44 -25.95 5.30 -9.06
C LYS A 44 -24.85 6.26 -9.55
N GLY A 45 -24.24 5.97 -10.69
CA GLY A 45 -23.13 6.78 -11.23
C GLY A 45 -21.80 6.57 -10.54
N ILE A 46 -21.65 5.51 -9.73
CA ILE A 46 -20.36 5.13 -9.14
C ILE A 46 -19.65 4.21 -10.11
N ASN A 47 -18.58 4.67 -10.74
CA ASN A 47 -17.89 3.93 -11.81
C ASN A 47 -16.44 3.54 -11.49
N HIS A 48 -15.87 4.08 -10.43
CA HIS A 48 -14.47 3.84 -10.02
C HIS A 48 -14.30 3.87 -8.49
N LEU A 49 -13.19 3.30 -8.00
CA LEU A 49 -12.95 3.11 -6.57
C LEU A 49 -12.89 4.41 -5.76
N ALA A 50 -12.43 5.53 -6.32
CA ALA A 50 -12.41 6.79 -5.60
C ALA A 50 -13.84 7.30 -5.29
N ALA A 51 -14.77 7.17 -6.22
CA ALA A 51 -16.19 7.52 -6.01
C ALA A 51 -16.81 6.59 -4.95
N LEU A 52 -16.53 5.29 -5.02
CA LEU A 52 -16.98 4.32 -4.02
C LEU A 52 -16.37 4.59 -2.63
N GLN A 53 -15.09 4.91 -2.55
CA GLN A 53 -14.44 5.30 -1.30
C GLN A 53 -15.11 6.55 -0.68
N LYS A 54 -15.42 7.55 -1.51
CA LYS A 54 -16.12 8.77 -1.07
C LYS A 54 -17.52 8.44 -0.52
N LEU A 55 -18.27 7.56 -1.19
CA LEU A 55 -19.57 7.07 -0.74
C LEU A 55 -19.47 6.39 0.63
N LEU A 56 -18.46 5.55 0.84
CA LEU A 56 -18.23 4.78 2.07
C LEU A 56 -17.54 5.56 3.20
N LYS A 57 -17.19 6.83 3.00
CA LYS A 57 -16.49 7.63 4.02
C LYS A 57 -17.34 7.86 5.27
N ASN A 58 -18.65 8.05 5.10
CA ASN A 58 -19.56 8.34 6.22
C ASN A 58 -20.25 7.07 6.72
N LYS A 59 -19.65 6.43 7.74
CA LYS A 59 -20.18 5.21 8.34
C LYS A 59 -21.56 5.35 8.99
N LYS A 60 -21.98 6.57 9.38
CA LYS A 60 -23.33 6.81 9.93
C LYS A 60 -24.43 6.54 8.90
N ARG A 61 -24.10 6.58 7.62
CA ARG A 61 -25.04 6.29 6.52
C ARG A 61 -25.10 4.80 6.15
N TYR A 62 -24.30 3.94 6.76
CA TYR A 62 -24.25 2.53 6.39
C TYR A 62 -25.57 1.78 6.53
N PRO A 63 -26.41 1.98 7.56
CA PRO A 63 -27.71 1.31 7.61
C PRO A 63 -28.57 1.60 6.37
N ALA A 64 -28.78 2.89 6.07
CA ALA A 64 -29.58 3.29 4.89
C ALA A 64 -28.93 2.85 3.57
N LEU A 65 -27.60 2.92 3.46
CA LEU A 65 -26.88 2.50 2.26
C LEU A 65 -26.91 0.97 2.08
N ALA A 66 -26.92 0.21 3.17
CA ALA A 66 -27.05 -1.23 3.17
C ALA A 66 -28.41 -1.67 2.61
N ASP A 67 -29.50 -1.04 3.07
CA ASP A 67 -30.84 -1.27 2.53
C ASP A 67 -30.92 -0.89 1.04
N GLU A 68 -30.39 0.26 0.68
CA GLU A 68 -30.40 0.78 -0.70
C GLU A 68 -29.62 -0.12 -1.67
N LEU A 69 -28.48 -0.70 -1.24
CA LEU A 69 -27.65 -1.58 -2.05
C LEU A 69 -28.01 -3.07 -1.87
N ALA A 70 -28.95 -3.40 -0.96
CA ALA A 70 -29.32 -4.75 -0.55
C ALA A 70 -28.12 -5.62 -0.17
N VAL A 71 -27.29 -5.07 0.72
CA VAL A 71 -26.14 -5.74 1.36
C VAL A 71 -26.18 -5.50 2.87
N SER A 72 -25.37 -6.21 3.65
CA SER A 72 -25.29 -5.96 5.09
C SER A 72 -24.39 -4.76 5.44
N VAL A 73 -24.59 -4.16 6.62
CA VAL A 73 -23.69 -3.14 7.17
C VAL A 73 -22.27 -3.70 7.35
N GLU A 74 -22.16 -5.00 7.67
CA GLU A 74 -20.89 -5.71 7.76
C GLU A 74 -20.19 -5.74 6.40
N TYR A 75 -20.93 -6.08 5.33
CA TYR A 75 -20.41 -6.05 3.97
C TYR A 75 -19.80 -4.69 3.62
N LEU A 76 -20.52 -3.59 3.85
CA LEU A 76 -20.02 -2.23 3.60
C LEU A 76 -18.79 -1.90 4.44
N THR A 77 -18.72 -2.39 5.66
CA THR A 77 -17.56 -2.21 6.54
C THR A 77 -16.33 -2.92 5.99
N VAL A 78 -16.50 -4.16 5.53
CA VAL A 78 -15.43 -4.96 4.92
C VAL A 78 -15.01 -4.36 3.58
N LEU A 79 -15.98 -3.95 2.75
CA LEU A 79 -15.75 -3.28 1.47
C LEU A 79 -14.93 -2.00 1.63
N ASN A 80 -15.31 -1.13 2.58
CA ASN A 80 -14.55 0.08 2.87
C ASN A 80 -13.11 -0.24 3.32
N ARG A 81 -12.93 -1.28 4.12
CA ARG A 81 -11.61 -1.73 4.56
C ARG A 81 -10.78 -2.27 3.38
N GLU A 82 -11.43 -2.99 2.46
CA GLU A 82 -10.78 -3.49 1.24
C GLU A 82 -10.33 -2.33 0.35
N ILE A 83 -11.20 -1.39 0.01
CA ILE A 83 -10.85 -0.23 -0.83
C ILE A 83 -9.73 0.60 -0.22
N ASN A 84 -9.78 0.85 1.09
CA ASN A 84 -8.72 1.60 1.78
C ASN A 84 -7.38 0.82 1.82
N SER A 85 -7.36 -0.47 1.54
CA SER A 85 -6.12 -1.23 1.42
C SER A 85 -5.37 -1.00 0.11
N TYR A 86 -6.02 -0.40 -0.90
CA TYR A 86 -5.38 -0.01 -2.17
C TYR A 86 -4.62 1.32 -2.07
N VAL A 87 -4.85 2.09 -1.02
CA VAL A 87 -4.20 3.39 -0.83
C VAL A 87 -2.99 3.22 0.08
N SER A 88 -1.81 3.46 -0.46
CA SER A 88 -0.56 3.49 0.32
C SER A 88 -0.58 4.67 1.27
N LYS A 89 -0.51 4.40 2.57
CA LYS A 89 -0.49 5.43 3.60
C LYS A 89 0.95 5.84 3.89
N PRO A 90 1.27 7.15 3.83
CA PRO A 90 2.57 7.62 4.28
C PRO A 90 2.76 7.27 5.76
N ILE A 91 3.95 6.82 6.11
CA ILE A 91 4.32 6.56 7.50
C ILE A 91 5.40 7.55 7.97
N PRO A 92 5.53 7.80 9.28
CA PRO A 92 6.61 8.61 9.82
C PRO A 92 7.98 8.00 9.50
N LEU A 93 8.98 8.85 9.19
CA LEU A 93 10.33 8.39 8.85
C LEU A 93 11.01 7.61 9.97
N SER A 94 10.63 7.84 11.23
CA SER A 94 11.12 7.08 12.40
C SER A 94 10.83 5.58 12.30
N LYS A 95 9.80 5.16 11.53
CA LYS A 95 9.47 3.76 11.31
C LYS A 95 10.37 3.04 10.31
N LEU A 96 11.19 3.79 9.58
CA LEU A 96 12.17 3.21 8.64
C LEU A 96 13.42 2.68 9.35
N GLU A 97 13.72 3.18 10.55
CA GLU A 97 14.89 2.80 11.36
C GLU A 97 16.24 3.04 10.63
N VAL A 98 16.27 4.04 9.74
CA VAL A 98 17.46 4.45 8.96
C VAL A 98 18.16 5.64 9.62
N PHE A 99 17.40 6.52 10.25
CA PHE A 99 17.86 7.79 10.76
C PHE A 99 17.99 7.80 12.27
N THR A 100 18.98 8.51 12.79
CA THR A 100 19.11 8.85 14.21
C THR A 100 18.04 9.88 14.61
N ASN A 101 17.81 10.05 15.91
CA ASN A 101 16.89 11.08 16.41
C ASN A 101 17.29 12.51 16.02
N ALA A 102 18.58 12.80 15.92
CA ALA A 102 19.09 14.11 15.48
C ALA A 102 18.77 14.34 14.00
N GLU A 103 19.02 13.35 13.14
CA GLU A 103 18.71 13.39 11.72
C GLU A 103 17.21 13.51 11.46
N LEU A 104 16.36 12.81 12.23
CA LEU A 104 14.91 12.92 12.15
C LEU A 104 14.42 14.34 12.48
N LYS A 105 15.01 15.00 13.49
CA LYS A 105 14.69 16.40 13.80
C LYS A 105 15.12 17.36 12.67
N GLY A 106 16.27 17.13 12.05
CA GLY A 106 16.73 17.89 10.89
C GLY A 106 15.79 17.73 9.70
N LEU A 107 15.38 16.49 9.38
CA LEU A 107 14.40 16.19 8.33
C LEU A 107 13.05 16.85 8.62
N GLU A 108 12.58 16.80 9.87
CA GLU A 108 11.34 17.43 10.27
C GLU A 108 11.38 18.95 10.13
N ALA A 109 12.47 19.59 10.53
CA ALA A 109 12.68 21.05 10.38
C ALA A 109 12.70 21.44 8.90
N ALA A 110 13.23 20.60 8.01
CA ALA A 110 13.16 20.75 6.55
C ALA A 110 11.78 20.39 5.95
N GLY A 111 10.77 20.04 6.77
CA GLY A 111 9.42 19.68 6.32
C GLY A 111 9.29 18.26 5.77
N VAL A 112 10.27 17.37 6.05
CA VAL A 112 10.29 15.97 5.60
C VAL A 112 9.95 15.06 6.78
N LYS A 113 8.63 14.84 7.02
CA LYS A 113 8.11 14.11 8.19
C LYS A 113 7.72 12.68 7.88
N SER A 114 7.47 12.36 6.61
CA SER A 114 6.90 11.08 6.19
C SER A 114 7.59 10.53 4.95
N THR A 115 7.37 9.25 4.70
CA THR A 115 7.83 8.57 3.48
C THR A 115 7.35 9.25 2.20
N ARG A 116 6.12 9.83 2.18
CA ARG A 116 5.65 10.64 1.05
C ARG A 116 6.49 11.90 0.86
N ASN A 117 6.72 12.67 1.92
CA ASN A 117 7.51 13.91 1.79
C ASN A 117 8.93 13.62 1.33
N LEU A 118 9.54 12.53 1.85
CA LEU A 118 10.86 12.10 1.41
C LEU A 118 10.86 11.68 -0.06
N TYR A 119 9.89 10.87 -0.47
CA TYR A 119 9.76 10.39 -1.84
C TYR A 119 9.61 11.55 -2.84
N GLU A 120 8.69 12.48 -2.56
CA GLU A 120 8.41 13.63 -3.42
C GLU A 120 9.59 14.61 -3.53
N ARG A 121 10.42 14.71 -2.48
CA ARG A 121 11.61 15.57 -2.46
C ARG A 121 12.89 14.90 -2.91
N GLY A 122 12.89 13.59 -3.13
CA GLY A 122 14.09 12.82 -3.52
C GLY A 122 13.98 12.17 -4.89
N LEU A 123 13.15 12.71 -5.80
CA LEU A 123 12.89 12.10 -7.11
C LEU A 123 14.15 12.03 -7.97
N THR A 124 14.93 13.10 -8.03
CA THR A 124 16.15 13.17 -8.82
C THR A 124 17.41 12.98 -7.99
N PRO A 125 18.53 12.54 -8.59
CA PRO A 125 19.82 12.49 -7.89
C PRO A 125 20.27 13.86 -7.33
N SER A 126 19.94 14.96 -8.01
CA SER A 126 20.24 16.32 -7.54
C SER A 126 19.45 16.66 -6.28
N ASP A 127 18.15 16.33 -6.24
CA ASP A 127 17.30 16.55 -5.08
C ASP A 127 17.79 15.78 -3.85
N ARG A 128 18.24 14.54 -4.05
CA ARG A 128 18.80 13.69 -2.98
C ARG A 128 20.05 14.30 -2.39
N ARG A 129 20.93 14.81 -3.25
CA ARG A 129 22.17 15.50 -2.82
C ARG A 129 21.84 16.77 -2.05
N ALA A 130 20.98 17.63 -2.61
CA ALA A 130 20.59 18.89 -1.95
C ALA A 130 19.93 18.62 -0.59
N LEU A 131 19.09 17.58 -0.47
CA LEU A 131 18.48 17.20 0.79
C LEU A 131 19.52 16.71 1.80
N ALA A 132 20.47 15.88 1.37
CA ALA A 132 21.54 15.33 2.20
C ALA A 132 22.46 16.44 2.74
N GLU A 133 22.91 17.35 1.86
CA GLU A 133 23.76 18.48 2.20
C GLU A 133 23.06 19.48 3.12
N GLY A 134 21.80 19.83 2.81
CA GLY A 134 21.01 20.80 3.58
C GLY A 134 20.73 20.40 5.03
N ILE A 135 20.84 19.09 5.34
CA ILE A 135 20.57 18.56 6.69
C ILE A 135 21.81 17.91 7.30
N SER A 136 22.92 17.86 6.56
CA SER A 136 24.17 17.19 6.96
C SER A 136 23.98 15.71 7.28
N ILE A 137 23.20 15.01 6.44
CA ILE A 137 22.95 13.55 6.52
C ILE A 137 23.74 12.86 5.39
N PRO A 138 24.39 11.73 5.61
CA PRO A 138 25.02 10.94 4.54
C PRO A 138 24.01 10.62 3.43
N GLN A 139 24.40 10.88 2.17
CA GLN A 139 23.49 10.66 1.01
C GLN A 139 23.01 9.22 0.92
N GLU A 140 23.83 8.25 1.34
CA GLU A 140 23.48 6.83 1.35
C GLU A 140 22.26 6.54 2.25
N LYS A 141 22.13 7.25 3.37
CA LYS A 141 20.95 7.13 4.24
C LYS A 141 19.69 7.67 3.57
N ILE A 142 19.82 8.79 2.87
CA ILE A 142 18.70 9.36 2.09
C ILE A 142 18.27 8.37 1.01
N VAL A 143 19.23 7.80 0.26
CA VAL A 143 18.93 6.79 -0.78
C VAL A 143 18.30 5.54 -0.15
N ALA A 144 18.85 5.02 0.95
CA ALA A 144 18.32 3.85 1.62
C ALA A 144 16.88 4.05 2.11
N ALA A 145 16.56 5.24 2.64
CA ALA A 145 15.22 5.59 3.09
C ALA A 145 14.25 5.81 1.91
N LEU A 146 14.74 6.33 0.77
CA LEU A 146 13.95 6.47 -0.45
C LEU A 146 13.58 5.11 -1.06
N GLU A 147 14.51 4.16 -1.11
CA GLU A 147 14.24 2.79 -1.55
C GLU A 147 13.13 2.16 -0.70
N LEU A 148 13.22 2.26 0.63
CA LEU A 148 12.16 1.79 1.53
C LEU A 148 10.84 2.55 1.31
N SER A 149 10.90 3.86 1.10
CA SER A 149 9.71 4.69 0.86
C SER A 149 9.02 4.32 -0.45
N ASP A 150 9.77 3.94 -1.49
CA ASP A 150 9.21 3.46 -2.75
C ASP A 150 8.56 2.09 -2.60
N LEU A 151 9.21 1.15 -1.93
CA LEU A 151 8.64 -0.17 -1.63
C LEU A 151 7.37 -0.10 -0.78
N LEU A 152 7.29 0.87 0.14
CA LEU A 152 6.10 1.11 0.96
C LEU A 152 4.89 1.66 0.17
N ARG A 153 5.06 2.01 -1.09
CA ARG A 153 3.96 2.33 -2.01
C ARG A 153 3.21 1.10 -2.48
N ILE A 154 3.86 -0.06 -2.43
CA ILE A 154 3.24 -1.34 -2.80
C ILE A 154 2.17 -1.68 -1.78
N THR A 155 0.97 -1.94 -2.25
CA THR A 155 -0.17 -2.29 -1.40
C THR A 155 0.12 -3.53 -0.56
N GLY A 156 -0.08 -3.42 0.76
CA GLY A 156 0.18 -4.52 1.70
C GLY A 156 1.62 -4.62 2.19
N VAL A 157 2.56 -3.85 1.63
CA VAL A 157 3.95 -3.78 2.09
C VAL A 157 4.07 -2.82 3.27
N GLY A 158 4.37 -3.35 4.45
CA GLY A 158 4.72 -2.59 5.64
C GLY A 158 6.23 -2.44 5.82
N PRO A 159 6.70 -1.67 6.83
CA PRO A 159 8.13 -1.40 7.03
C PRO A 159 9.01 -2.64 7.15
N VAL A 160 8.54 -3.66 7.87
CA VAL A 160 9.25 -4.93 8.03
C VAL A 160 9.39 -5.63 6.68
N TYR A 161 8.30 -5.69 5.91
CA TYR A 161 8.33 -6.35 4.61
C TYR A 161 9.17 -5.58 3.59
N ALA A 162 9.11 -4.25 3.57
CA ALA A 162 9.98 -3.42 2.73
C ALA A 162 11.47 -3.68 3.01
N ARG A 163 11.86 -3.88 4.28
CA ARG A 163 13.23 -4.25 4.65
C ARG A 163 13.61 -5.63 4.11
N ILE A 164 12.73 -6.61 4.22
CA ILE A 164 12.99 -7.96 3.68
C ILE A 164 13.15 -7.90 2.16
N LEU A 165 12.27 -7.18 1.44
CA LEU A 165 12.39 -6.97 -0.01
C LEU A 165 13.73 -6.34 -0.37
N LYS A 166 14.16 -5.32 0.39
CA LYS A 166 15.46 -4.68 0.17
C LYS A 166 16.63 -5.66 0.36
N GLU A 167 16.59 -6.55 1.35
CA GLU A 167 17.61 -7.60 1.55
C GLU A 167 17.60 -8.67 0.45
N MET A 168 16.43 -8.87 -0.21
CA MET A 168 16.31 -9.69 -1.42
C MET A 168 16.91 -9.00 -2.67
N GLY A 169 17.42 -7.76 -2.54
CA GLY A 169 17.93 -6.95 -3.65
C GLY A 169 16.87 -6.14 -4.38
N ILE A 170 15.62 -6.20 -3.94
CA ILE A 170 14.49 -5.45 -4.52
C ILE A 170 14.50 -4.04 -3.90
N ARG A 171 14.79 -3.02 -4.70
CA ARG A 171 15.03 -1.66 -4.18
C ARG A 171 13.93 -0.66 -4.51
N ASN A 172 13.02 -1.00 -5.41
CA ASN A 172 11.94 -0.12 -5.87
C ASN A 172 10.76 -0.94 -6.41
N VAL A 173 9.66 -0.25 -6.72
CA VAL A 173 8.45 -0.86 -7.29
C VAL A 173 8.74 -1.55 -8.62
N ALA A 174 9.57 -0.95 -9.50
CA ALA A 174 9.87 -1.55 -10.80
C ALA A 174 10.58 -2.91 -10.66
N SER A 175 11.63 -2.97 -9.83
CA SER A 175 12.34 -4.25 -9.58
C SER A 175 11.47 -5.28 -8.83
N PHE A 176 10.46 -4.83 -8.09
CA PHE A 176 9.48 -5.74 -7.48
C PHE A 176 8.56 -6.39 -8.52
N LEU A 177 8.20 -5.69 -9.59
CA LEU A 177 7.36 -6.22 -10.67
C LEU A 177 8.08 -7.23 -11.58
N GLU A 178 9.42 -7.18 -11.60
CA GLU A 178 10.24 -8.06 -12.43
C GLU A 178 10.57 -9.40 -11.75
N ILE A 179 10.35 -9.54 -10.42
CA ILE A 179 10.71 -10.75 -9.71
C ILE A 179 9.66 -11.85 -9.93
N ASP A 180 10.12 -13.07 -10.17
CA ASP A 180 9.25 -14.24 -10.18
C ASP A 180 8.65 -14.49 -8.78
N SER A 181 7.38 -14.85 -8.74
CA SER A 181 6.63 -15.02 -7.49
C SER A 181 7.15 -16.19 -6.64
N GLN A 182 7.65 -17.25 -7.26
CA GLN A 182 8.20 -18.41 -6.55
C GLN A 182 9.56 -18.09 -5.95
N ASP A 183 10.45 -17.47 -6.75
CA ASP A 183 11.77 -17.02 -6.30
C ASP A 183 11.65 -16.05 -5.14
N ALA A 184 10.68 -15.15 -5.20
CA ALA A 184 10.41 -14.20 -4.14
C ALA A 184 9.93 -14.87 -2.84
N VAL A 185 9.08 -15.90 -2.93
CA VAL A 185 8.62 -16.66 -1.75
C VAL A 185 9.76 -17.41 -1.09
N GLU A 186 10.64 -18.03 -1.87
CA GLU A 186 11.81 -18.77 -1.35
C GLU A 186 12.82 -17.85 -0.70
N ALA A 187 13.17 -16.73 -1.36
CA ALA A 187 14.08 -15.72 -0.82
C ALA A 187 13.53 -15.12 0.49
N TYR A 188 12.24 -14.81 0.53
CA TYR A 188 11.60 -14.34 1.76
C TYR A 188 11.71 -15.36 2.90
N LYS A 189 11.35 -16.62 2.66
CA LYS A 189 11.41 -17.67 3.67
C LYS A 189 12.82 -17.79 4.26
N ARG A 190 13.84 -17.78 3.39
CA ARG A 190 15.24 -17.85 3.80
C ARG A 190 15.60 -16.67 4.71
N ILE A 191 15.41 -15.44 4.26
CA ILE A 191 15.77 -14.23 5.01
C ILE A 191 14.95 -14.13 6.31
N ASN A 192 13.66 -14.44 6.27
CA ASN A 192 12.84 -14.37 7.46
C ASN A 192 13.19 -15.44 8.49
N THR A 193 13.63 -16.62 8.06
CA THR A 193 14.13 -17.69 8.96
C THR A 193 15.43 -17.29 9.61
N GLU A 194 16.34 -16.68 8.86
CA GLU A 194 17.64 -16.23 9.39
C GLU A 194 17.52 -15.07 10.38
N LYS A 195 16.62 -14.11 10.10
CA LYS A 195 16.54 -12.84 10.84
C LYS A 195 15.29 -12.68 11.70
N ASN A 196 14.34 -13.60 11.61
CA ASN A 196 13.08 -13.62 12.37
C ASN A 196 12.32 -12.28 12.36
N TYR A 197 12.23 -11.63 11.19
CA TYR A 197 11.59 -10.33 11.03
C TYR A 197 10.07 -10.37 11.23
N SER A 198 9.41 -11.45 10.82
CA SER A 198 7.95 -11.53 10.80
C SER A 198 7.42 -12.94 11.07
N LYS A 199 6.30 -13.03 11.81
CA LYS A 199 5.51 -14.27 11.98
C LYS A 199 4.47 -14.47 10.88
N VAL A 200 4.32 -13.53 9.95
CA VAL A 200 3.31 -13.54 8.90
C VAL A 200 3.76 -14.42 7.72
N LYS A 201 2.87 -15.30 7.27
CA LYS A 201 3.11 -16.11 6.06
C LYS A 201 2.97 -15.24 4.80
N LEU A 202 3.92 -15.36 3.89
CA LEU A 202 4.06 -14.49 2.72
C LEU A 202 2.97 -14.63 1.65
N ASN A 203 2.45 -15.84 1.41
CA ASN A 203 1.56 -16.14 0.29
C ASN A 203 0.39 -15.15 0.13
N THR A 204 -0.23 -14.73 1.23
CA THR A 204 -1.37 -13.81 1.20
C THR A 204 -0.96 -12.36 0.89
N ILE A 205 0.26 -11.96 1.27
CA ILE A 205 0.75 -10.59 1.07
C ILE A 205 1.22 -10.39 -0.36
N MET A 206 2.00 -11.32 -0.91
CA MET A 206 2.53 -11.22 -2.27
C MET A 206 1.44 -11.29 -3.34
N GLN A 207 0.52 -12.22 -3.25
CA GLN A 207 -0.60 -12.31 -4.20
C GLN A 207 -1.38 -10.99 -4.26
N ARG A 208 -1.56 -10.31 -3.13
CA ARG A 208 -2.22 -9.00 -3.08
C ARG A 208 -1.37 -7.87 -3.65
N SER A 209 -0.06 -7.91 -3.45
CA SER A 209 0.85 -6.85 -3.90
C SER A 209 1.05 -6.86 -5.41
N PHE A 210 1.12 -8.05 -6.04
CA PHE A 210 1.28 -8.18 -7.48
C PHE A 210 0.05 -7.72 -8.29
N LEU A 211 -1.14 -7.77 -7.70
CA LEU A 211 -2.41 -7.44 -8.39
C LEU A 211 -2.87 -5.99 -8.16
N LYS A 212 -2.18 -5.22 -7.34
CA LYS A 212 -2.63 -3.90 -6.86
C LYS A 212 -1.64 -2.75 -7.10
N ILE A 213 -0.76 -2.86 -8.10
CA ILE A 213 0.15 -1.78 -8.49
C ILE A 213 -0.41 -0.95 -9.63
#